data_cd8873d7101b50dfccac34ae896c926e
#
_entry.id   cd8873d7101b50dfccac34ae896c926e
#
_cell.length_a   1.000
_cell.length_b   1.000
_cell.length_c   1.000
_cell.angle_alpha   90.00
_cell.angle_beta   90.00
_cell.angle_gamma   90.00
#
_symmetry.space_group_name_H-M   'P 1'
#
loop_
_entity.id
_entity.type
_entity.pdbx_description
1 polymer ?
#
loop_
_entity_poly.entity_id
_entity_poly.type
_entity_poly.pdbx_seq_one_letter_code
_entity_poly.pdbx_strand_id
1 'polypeptide(L)'
;MKKLLAMVLALVMTLSLAVSANAAFEDAKDINATYAEAVDVLAGMKVFQGYDNGKTFKPQGDITRAEVAAIVYRIYTADVKDSYVKNYETYNKFSDMAGAGWAKGYIGYCANAALVKGYPNGTFQPSGKVTGYEVLAMILRAVGYDKNNEFTGTDWALHVAQIAEQNKILKNVKGIDLSAPASRELVAELLFQAIQVPTVTYTAAFGYQDVSLTADKKTDKLVKANSSLGYKNFKLVYGDGTDDWGRP
;
A
#
# COMPACT_ATOMS: atom_id res chain seq x y z
N MET A 1 14.65 33.05 26.42
CA MET A 1 15.03 31.77 25.82
C MET A 1 13.83 30.81 25.66
N LYS A 2 13.04 30.51 26.69
CA LYS A 2 11.89 29.60 26.58
C LYS A 2 10.80 30.04 25.56
N LYS A 3 10.52 31.34 25.43
CA LYS A 3 9.55 31.89 24.46
C LYS A 3 10.04 31.85 23.01
N LEU A 4 11.36 31.96 22.80
CA LEU A 4 11.98 31.86 21.48
C LEU A 4 11.97 30.39 20.99
N LEU A 5 12.21 29.45 21.90
CA LEU A 5 12.16 28.01 21.60
C LEU A 5 10.74 27.56 21.24
N ALA A 6 9.73 28.08 21.94
CA ALA A 6 8.32 27.80 21.61
C ALA A 6 7.88 28.36 20.26
N MET A 7 8.38 29.57 19.87
CA MET A 7 8.14 30.14 18.55
C MET A 7 8.81 29.35 17.42
N VAL A 8 10.02 28.86 17.63
CA VAL A 8 10.73 28.02 16.64
C VAL A 8 10.06 26.67 16.51
N LEU A 9 9.59 26.07 17.62
CA LEU A 9 8.82 24.81 17.58
C LEU A 9 7.47 24.99 16.87
N ALA A 10 6.76 26.09 17.12
CA ALA A 10 5.51 26.41 16.43
C ALA A 10 5.73 26.65 14.92
N LEU A 11 6.85 27.31 14.55
CA LEU A 11 7.20 27.53 13.15
C LEU A 11 7.58 26.25 12.43
N VAL A 12 8.25 25.31 13.10
CA VAL A 12 8.57 23.99 12.54
C VAL A 12 7.32 23.13 12.38
N MET A 13 6.35 23.20 13.33
CA MET A 13 5.06 22.49 13.19
C MET A 13 4.18 23.10 12.09
N THR A 14 4.21 24.42 11.89
CA THR A 14 3.47 25.06 10.80
C THR A 14 4.11 24.81 9.43
N LEU A 15 5.43 24.61 9.36
CA LEU A 15 6.09 24.20 8.12
C LEU A 15 5.81 22.72 7.77
N SER A 16 5.66 21.85 8.76
CA SER A 16 5.28 20.45 8.51
C SER A 16 3.83 20.28 8.05
N LEU A 17 2.94 21.18 8.47
CA LEU A 17 1.56 21.26 7.97
C LEU A 17 1.44 21.91 6.58
N ALA A 18 2.41 22.72 6.17
CA ALA A 18 2.42 23.37 4.84
C ALA A 18 2.90 22.43 3.71
N VAL A 19 3.47 21.26 4.03
CA VAL A 19 3.89 20.27 3.02
C VAL A 19 2.74 19.34 2.60
N SER A 20 1.66 19.29 3.35
CA SER A 20 0.47 18.50 2.99
C SER A 20 -0.50 19.20 2.01
N ALA A 21 -0.22 20.44 1.61
CA ALA A 21 -1.12 21.22 0.75
C ALA A 21 -0.80 21.11 -0.77
N ASN A 22 0.09 20.19 -1.21
CA ASN A 22 0.58 20.22 -2.59
C ASN A 22 0.30 18.98 -3.45
N ALA A 23 -0.62 18.12 -3.06
CA ALA A 23 -1.13 17.08 -3.96
C ALA A 23 -2.63 17.26 -4.23
N ALA A 24 -3.13 18.49 -4.22
CA ALA A 24 -4.52 18.72 -4.57
C ALA A 24 -4.70 18.48 -6.08
N PHE A 25 -5.20 17.32 -6.43
CA PHE A 25 -5.68 17.03 -7.77
C PHE A 25 -6.81 17.99 -8.15
N GLU A 26 -6.88 18.39 -9.42
CA GLU A 26 -7.94 19.28 -9.92
C GLU A 26 -9.35 18.72 -9.67
N ASP A 27 -9.45 17.38 -9.58
CA ASP A 27 -10.67 16.62 -9.28
C ASP A 27 -10.76 16.11 -7.82
N ALA A 28 -10.00 16.71 -6.89
CA ALA A 28 -10.00 16.31 -5.47
C ALA A 28 -11.40 16.40 -4.82
N LYS A 29 -12.24 17.32 -5.27
CA LYS A 29 -13.63 17.47 -4.80
C LYS A 29 -14.53 16.25 -5.10
N ASP A 30 -14.14 15.44 -6.08
CA ASP A 30 -14.88 14.25 -6.51
C ASP A 30 -14.45 12.99 -5.73
N ILE A 31 -13.43 13.10 -4.87
CA ILE A 31 -12.98 12.03 -3.97
C ILE A 31 -13.98 11.87 -2.83
N ASN A 32 -14.33 10.62 -2.52
CA ASN A 32 -15.14 10.33 -1.33
C ASN A 32 -14.43 10.86 -0.07
N ALA A 33 -15.14 11.63 0.74
CA ALA A 33 -14.60 12.24 1.95
C ALA A 33 -13.95 11.22 2.90
N THR A 34 -14.47 9.99 2.97
CA THR A 34 -13.90 8.90 3.77
C THR A 34 -12.52 8.46 3.25
N TYR A 35 -12.24 8.62 1.96
CA TYR A 35 -11.00 8.16 1.31
C TYR A 35 -10.01 9.30 1.03
N ALA A 36 -10.39 10.54 1.31
CA ALA A 36 -9.58 11.71 0.99
C ALA A 36 -8.20 11.66 1.66
N GLU A 37 -8.12 11.31 2.95
CA GLU A 37 -6.85 11.14 3.66
C GLU A 37 -5.95 10.10 2.99
N ALA A 38 -6.51 8.95 2.60
CA ALA A 38 -5.76 7.89 1.94
C ALA A 38 -5.16 8.36 0.61
N VAL A 39 -5.94 9.10 -0.19
CA VAL A 39 -5.48 9.65 -1.47
C VAL A 39 -4.39 10.68 -1.23
N ASP A 40 -4.57 11.62 -0.30
CA ASP A 40 -3.61 12.68 -0.01
C ASP A 40 -2.27 12.12 0.50
N VAL A 41 -2.31 11.18 1.44
CA VAL A 41 -1.10 10.56 1.98
C VAL A 41 -0.35 9.79 0.91
N LEU A 42 -1.03 8.91 0.16
CA LEU A 42 -0.37 8.09 -0.87
C LEU A 42 0.12 8.90 -2.06
N ALA A 43 -0.56 10.00 -2.41
CA ALA A 43 -0.08 10.94 -3.41
C ALA A 43 1.12 11.75 -2.91
N GLY A 44 1.08 12.24 -1.67
CA GLY A 44 2.18 12.93 -1.00
C GLY A 44 3.44 12.06 -0.89
N MET A 45 3.27 10.77 -0.64
CA MET A 45 4.33 9.75 -0.69
C MET A 45 4.82 9.45 -2.12
N LYS A 46 4.17 9.99 -3.16
CA LYS A 46 4.43 9.70 -4.59
C LYS A 46 4.25 8.23 -4.98
N VAL A 47 3.50 7.49 -4.17
CA VAL A 47 3.10 6.11 -4.44
C VAL A 47 2.02 6.08 -5.50
N PHE A 48 0.99 6.92 -5.34
CA PHE A 48 0.04 7.24 -6.40
C PHE A 48 0.56 8.43 -7.21
N GLN A 49 0.68 8.21 -8.51
CA GLN A 49 0.92 9.27 -9.49
C GLN A 49 -0.39 9.59 -10.19
N GLY A 50 -0.68 10.89 -10.34
CA GLY A 50 -1.89 11.33 -11.05
C GLY A 50 -1.79 11.11 -12.56
N TYR A 51 -2.91 11.22 -13.22
CA TYR A 51 -3.01 11.32 -14.67
C TYR A 51 -2.78 12.77 -15.13
N ASP A 52 -2.71 12.96 -16.43
CA ASP A 52 -2.62 14.30 -17.04
C ASP A 52 -1.45 15.12 -16.47
N ASN A 53 -0.27 14.50 -16.44
CA ASN A 53 0.96 15.05 -15.81
C ASN A 53 0.80 15.36 -14.32
N GLY A 54 0.06 14.51 -13.61
CA GLY A 54 -0.14 14.61 -12.16
C GLY A 54 -1.27 15.54 -11.75
N LYS A 55 -2.09 16.01 -12.68
CA LYS A 55 -3.17 16.97 -12.39
C LYS A 55 -4.44 16.33 -11.87
N THR A 56 -4.79 15.14 -12.35
CA THR A 56 -6.04 14.47 -11.98
C THR A 56 -5.79 13.13 -11.30
N PHE A 57 -6.67 12.77 -10.38
CA PHE A 57 -6.64 11.47 -9.69
C PHE A 57 -7.57 10.45 -10.35
N LYS A 58 -8.72 10.89 -10.87
CA LYS A 58 -9.81 10.08 -11.40
C LYS A 58 -10.38 9.10 -10.36
N PRO A 59 -10.94 9.60 -9.24
CA PRO A 59 -11.27 8.78 -8.08
C PRO A 59 -12.22 7.63 -8.38
N GLN A 60 -13.23 7.85 -9.24
CA GLN A 60 -14.24 6.85 -9.62
C GLN A 60 -13.78 5.99 -10.81
N GLY A 61 -12.63 6.29 -11.41
CA GLY A 61 -12.10 5.51 -12.54
C GLY A 61 -11.64 4.12 -12.09
N ASP A 62 -11.85 3.13 -12.96
CA ASP A 62 -11.27 1.80 -12.74
C ASP A 62 -9.74 1.87 -12.80
N ILE A 63 -9.09 1.03 -12.03
CA ILE A 63 -7.63 0.89 -12.04
C ILE A 63 -7.23 -0.46 -12.62
N THR A 64 -6.14 -0.48 -13.37
CA THR A 64 -5.63 -1.72 -13.98
C THR A 64 -4.70 -2.48 -13.04
N ARG A 65 -4.57 -3.80 -13.28
CA ARG A 65 -3.62 -4.64 -12.54
C ARG A 65 -2.17 -4.18 -12.70
N ALA A 66 -1.81 -3.63 -13.86
CA ALA A 66 -0.49 -3.04 -14.09
C ALA A 66 -0.24 -1.81 -13.22
N GLU A 67 -1.23 -0.93 -13.10
CA GLU A 67 -1.12 0.26 -12.25
C GLU A 67 -0.98 -0.13 -10.77
N VAL A 68 -1.76 -1.11 -10.30
CA VAL A 68 -1.62 -1.61 -8.92
C VAL A 68 -0.26 -2.27 -8.70
N ALA A 69 0.28 -3.03 -9.67
CA ALA A 69 1.62 -3.59 -9.54
C ALA A 69 2.69 -2.48 -9.39
N ALA A 70 2.58 -1.37 -10.13
CA ALA A 70 3.48 -0.22 -9.98
C ALA A 70 3.35 0.44 -8.60
N ILE A 71 2.13 0.56 -8.07
CA ILE A 71 1.88 1.12 -6.75
C ILE A 71 2.47 0.21 -5.66
N VAL A 72 2.21 -1.10 -5.72
CA VAL A 72 2.75 -2.09 -4.78
C VAL A 72 4.27 -2.13 -4.81
N TYR A 73 4.88 -2.05 -6.01
CA TYR A 73 6.31 -1.90 -6.16
C TYR A 73 6.85 -0.71 -5.36
N ARG A 74 6.27 0.50 -5.56
CA ARG A 74 6.71 1.71 -4.85
C ARG A 74 6.53 1.61 -3.35
N ILE A 75 5.41 1.03 -2.90
CA ILE A 75 5.18 0.80 -1.46
C ILE A 75 6.25 -0.12 -0.88
N TYR A 76 6.52 -1.23 -1.55
CA TYR A 76 7.42 -2.28 -1.04
C TYR A 76 8.88 -1.87 -1.05
N THR A 77 9.32 -1.16 -2.10
CA THR A 77 10.72 -0.78 -2.30
C THR A 77 11.09 0.61 -1.80
N ALA A 78 10.10 1.48 -1.56
CA ALA A 78 10.27 2.93 -1.39
C ALA A 78 10.90 3.65 -2.61
N ASP A 79 11.01 2.96 -3.75
CA ASP A 79 11.56 3.54 -4.98
C ASP A 79 10.46 4.27 -5.77
N VAL A 80 10.12 5.48 -5.31
CA VAL A 80 9.10 6.34 -5.94
C VAL A 80 9.61 7.08 -7.18
N LYS A 81 10.90 6.96 -7.47
CA LYS A 81 11.54 7.48 -8.69
C LYS A 81 11.68 6.42 -9.79
N ASP A 82 11.23 5.20 -9.49
CA ASP A 82 11.26 4.07 -10.40
C ASP A 82 12.67 3.74 -10.94
N SER A 83 13.68 3.93 -10.09
CA SER A 83 15.11 3.88 -10.46
C SER A 83 15.58 2.49 -10.88
N TYR A 84 14.98 1.44 -10.33
CA TYR A 84 15.40 0.06 -10.53
C TYR A 84 14.45 -0.75 -11.42
N VAL A 85 13.35 -0.18 -11.87
CA VAL A 85 12.29 -0.85 -12.64
C VAL A 85 12.83 -1.50 -13.92
N LYS A 86 13.72 -0.81 -14.64
CA LYS A 86 14.32 -1.30 -15.90
C LYS A 86 15.07 -2.63 -15.76
N ASN A 87 15.62 -2.91 -14.58
CA ASN A 87 16.37 -4.15 -14.33
C ASN A 87 15.48 -5.40 -14.38
N TYR A 88 14.16 -5.24 -14.32
CA TYR A 88 13.19 -6.32 -14.28
C TYR A 88 12.31 -6.41 -15.55
N GLU A 89 12.55 -5.59 -16.58
CA GLU A 89 11.75 -5.59 -17.82
C GLU A 89 11.88 -6.92 -18.60
N THR A 90 12.97 -7.62 -18.43
CA THR A 90 13.21 -8.93 -19.07
C THR A 90 12.70 -10.11 -18.25
N TYR A 91 12.19 -9.87 -17.04
CA TYR A 91 11.65 -10.93 -16.19
C TYR A 91 10.23 -11.32 -16.66
N ASN A 92 10.17 -12.35 -17.49
CA ASN A 92 8.95 -12.80 -18.16
C ASN A 92 8.37 -14.06 -17.48
N LYS A 93 7.60 -13.84 -16.39
CA LYS A 93 6.92 -14.94 -15.70
C LYS A 93 5.56 -15.28 -16.34
N PHE A 94 4.93 -14.32 -17.01
CA PHE A 94 3.58 -14.44 -17.58
C PHE A 94 3.63 -14.38 -19.09
N SER A 95 2.73 -15.12 -19.74
CA SER A 95 2.71 -15.24 -21.20
C SER A 95 2.32 -13.98 -21.97
N ASP A 96 1.65 -13.04 -21.32
CA ASP A 96 1.13 -11.79 -21.87
C ASP A 96 1.97 -10.54 -21.55
N MET A 97 3.22 -10.74 -21.08
CA MET A 97 4.13 -9.63 -20.75
C MET A 97 4.49 -8.75 -21.94
N ALA A 98 4.38 -9.26 -23.19
CA ALA A 98 4.59 -8.45 -24.38
C ALA A 98 3.63 -7.25 -24.41
N GLY A 99 2.39 -7.43 -23.97
CA GLY A 99 1.35 -6.39 -23.89
C GLY A 99 1.46 -5.47 -22.65
N ALA A 100 2.38 -5.74 -21.72
CA ALA A 100 2.49 -4.97 -20.48
C ALA A 100 3.04 -3.54 -20.67
N GLY A 101 3.69 -3.25 -21.81
CA GLY A 101 4.19 -1.91 -22.14
C GLY A 101 5.12 -1.35 -21.06
N TRP A 102 4.81 -0.17 -20.57
CA TRP A 102 5.53 0.55 -19.50
C TRP A 102 5.61 -0.23 -18.17
N ALA A 103 4.66 -1.15 -17.96
CA ALA A 103 4.54 -1.84 -16.68
C ALA A 103 5.41 -3.09 -16.54
N LYS A 104 6.16 -3.49 -17.61
CA LYS A 104 6.96 -4.72 -17.61
C LYS A 104 7.86 -4.86 -16.40
N GLY A 105 8.61 -3.82 -16.09
CA GLY A 105 9.56 -3.84 -14.99
C GLY A 105 8.88 -3.92 -13.61
N TYR A 106 7.77 -3.25 -13.42
CA TYR A 106 7.00 -3.32 -12.17
C TYR A 106 6.41 -4.71 -11.95
N ILE A 107 5.76 -5.26 -12.99
CA ILE A 107 5.21 -6.61 -12.93
C ILE A 107 6.33 -7.63 -12.73
N GLY A 108 7.43 -7.48 -13.46
CA GLY A 108 8.62 -8.34 -13.35
C GLY A 108 9.19 -8.36 -11.93
N TYR A 109 9.40 -7.18 -11.34
CA TYR A 109 9.84 -7.07 -9.94
C TYR A 109 8.85 -7.73 -8.98
N CYS A 110 7.57 -7.35 -9.06
CA CYS A 110 6.56 -7.85 -8.14
C CYS A 110 6.37 -9.37 -8.26
N ALA A 111 6.50 -9.93 -9.46
CA ALA A 111 6.46 -11.38 -9.68
C ALA A 111 7.71 -12.09 -9.12
N ASN A 112 8.90 -11.50 -9.28
CA ASN A 112 10.13 -12.01 -8.71
C ASN A 112 10.10 -12.00 -7.18
N ALA A 113 9.56 -10.93 -6.58
CA ALA A 113 9.40 -10.78 -5.14
C ALA A 113 8.16 -11.52 -4.58
N ALA A 114 7.43 -12.27 -5.40
CA ALA A 114 6.19 -12.98 -5.05
C ALA A 114 5.07 -12.07 -4.50
N LEU A 115 5.07 -10.80 -4.84
CA LEU A 115 4.04 -9.83 -4.45
C LEU A 115 2.79 -9.96 -5.31
N VAL A 116 2.96 -10.38 -6.57
CA VAL A 116 1.86 -10.63 -7.50
C VAL A 116 1.90 -12.07 -8.01
N LYS A 117 0.73 -12.62 -8.24
CA LYS A 117 0.52 -13.90 -8.93
C LYS A 117 -0.33 -13.65 -10.18
N GLY A 118 -0.08 -14.45 -11.22
CA GLY A 118 -0.93 -14.47 -12.41
C GLY A 118 -2.16 -15.36 -12.20
N TYR A 119 -2.91 -15.45 -13.27
CA TYR A 119 -4.06 -16.35 -13.36
C TYR A 119 -3.64 -17.79 -13.69
N PRO A 120 -4.51 -18.80 -13.47
CA PRO A 120 -4.19 -20.20 -13.75
C PRO A 120 -3.79 -20.49 -15.19
N ASN A 121 -4.22 -19.66 -16.14
CA ASN A 121 -3.85 -19.74 -17.56
C ASN A 121 -2.45 -19.18 -17.88
N GLY A 122 -1.67 -18.81 -16.88
CA GLY A 122 -0.32 -18.27 -17.06
C GLY A 122 -0.23 -16.80 -17.47
N THR A 123 -1.34 -16.05 -17.47
CA THR A 123 -1.37 -14.62 -17.80
C THR A 123 -1.34 -13.74 -16.55
N PHE A 124 -0.95 -12.48 -16.70
CA PHE A 124 -1.08 -11.44 -15.67
C PHE A 124 -2.29 -10.53 -15.91
N GLN A 125 -2.65 -10.32 -17.16
CA GLN A 125 -3.67 -9.38 -17.65
C GLN A 125 -3.35 -7.93 -17.24
N PRO A 126 -2.26 -7.34 -17.76
CA PRO A 126 -1.81 -6.01 -17.34
C PRO A 126 -2.87 -4.91 -17.47
N SER A 127 -3.66 -4.93 -18.55
CA SER A 127 -4.72 -3.96 -18.81
C SER A 127 -6.07 -4.36 -18.21
N GLY A 128 -6.16 -5.51 -17.55
CA GLY A 128 -7.38 -5.96 -16.87
C GLY A 128 -7.69 -5.07 -15.67
N LYS A 129 -8.98 -4.81 -15.44
CA LYS A 129 -9.46 -4.14 -14.24
C LYS A 129 -9.18 -5.04 -13.03
N VAL A 130 -8.74 -4.45 -11.93
CA VAL A 130 -8.45 -5.21 -10.70
C VAL A 130 -9.65 -5.13 -9.75
N THR A 131 -9.92 -6.23 -9.05
CA THR A 131 -10.92 -6.26 -7.97
C THR A 131 -10.31 -5.84 -6.63
N GLY A 132 -11.16 -5.46 -5.67
CA GLY A 132 -10.70 -5.14 -4.31
C GLY A 132 -9.96 -6.31 -3.65
N TYR A 133 -10.44 -7.55 -3.82
CA TYR A 133 -9.74 -8.72 -3.29
C TYR A 133 -8.38 -8.97 -3.94
N GLU A 134 -8.24 -8.70 -5.24
CA GLU A 134 -6.95 -8.83 -5.92
C GLU A 134 -5.94 -7.79 -5.43
N VAL A 135 -6.38 -6.55 -5.19
CA VAL A 135 -5.55 -5.50 -4.56
C VAL A 135 -5.09 -5.92 -3.18
N LEU A 136 -6.04 -6.37 -2.34
CA LEU A 136 -5.72 -6.86 -1.00
C LEU A 136 -4.73 -8.02 -1.02
N ALA A 137 -4.90 -8.99 -1.93
CA ALA A 137 -3.95 -10.09 -2.07
C ALA A 137 -2.53 -9.61 -2.40
N MET A 138 -2.40 -8.59 -3.26
CA MET A 138 -1.08 -8.03 -3.62
C MET A 138 -0.42 -7.33 -2.43
N ILE A 139 -1.16 -6.46 -1.72
CA ILE A 139 -0.58 -5.71 -0.60
C ILE A 139 -0.34 -6.58 0.63
N LEU A 140 -1.22 -7.55 0.92
CA LEU A 140 -1.01 -8.47 2.04
C LEU A 140 0.23 -9.34 1.83
N ARG A 141 0.57 -9.73 0.58
CA ARG A 141 1.86 -10.37 0.27
C ARG A 141 3.03 -9.45 0.58
N ALA A 142 2.91 -8.15 0.29
CA ALA A 142 3.93 -7.18 0.65
C ALA A 142 4.09 -7.00 2.17
N VAL A 143 3.00 -7.13 2.94
CA VAL A 143 3.01 -7.15 4.40
C VAL A 143 3.64 -8.43 4.96
N GLY A 144 3.65 -9.53 4.19
CA GLY A 144 4.30 -10.79 4.57
C GLY A 144 3.41 -12.03 4.61
N TYR A 145 2.13 -11.90 4.28
CA TYR A 145 1.18 -13.02 4.21
C TYR A 145 1.35 -13.87 2.93
N ASP A 146 0.55 -14.92 2.79
CA ASP A 146 0.51 -15.86 1.64
C ASP A 146 1.78 -16.71 1.49
N LYS A 147 2.47 -17.01 2.58
CA LYS A 147 3.68 -17.87 2.54
C LYS A 147 3.36 -19.34 2.32
N ASN A 148 2.16 -19.78 2.67
CA ASN A 148 1.64 -21.13 2.40
C ASN A 148 0.68 -21.19 1.21
N ASN A 149 0.68 -20.17 0.34
CA ASN A 149 -0.26 -20.09 -0.78
C ASN A 149 -1.74 -20.06 -0.37
N GLU A 150 -2.06 -19.42 0.75
CA GLU A 150 -3.44 -19.27 1.26
C GLU A 150 -4.33 -18.49 0.29
N PHE A 151 -3.73 -17.60 -0.51
CA PHE A 151 -4.43 -16.78 -1.51
C PHE A 151 -4.50 -17.48 -2.87
N THR A 152 -4.78 -18.80 -2.85
CA THR A 152 -4.98 -19.63 -4.04
C THR A 152 -6.15 -20.59 -3.83
N GLY A 153 -6.59 -21.27 -4.91
CA GLY A 153 -7.74 -22.17 -4.86
C GLY A 153 -9.08 -21.43 -4.92
N THR A 154 -10.17 -22.12 -4.61
CA THR A 154 -11.54 -21.57 -4.71
C THR A 154 -11.84 -20.52 -3.64
N ASP A 155 -11.24 -20.67 -2.47
CA ASP A 155 -11.55 -19.85 -1.28
C ASP A 155 -10.54 -18.72 -1.06
N TRP A 156 -9.70 -18.43 -2.04
CA TRP A 156 -8.63 -17.43 -1.91
C TRP A 156 -9.13 -16.04 -1.49
N ALA A 157 -10.28 -15.62 -2.02
CA ALA A 157 -10.87 -14.31 -1.70
C ALA A 157 -11.37 -14.26 -0.25
N LEU A 158 -11.91 -15.39 0.26
CA LEU A 158 -12.33 -15.51 1.65
C LEU A 158 -11.13 -15.39 2.60
N HIS A 159 -10.02 -16.07 2.29
CA HIS A 159 -8.80 -15.97 3.09
C HIS A 159 -8.22 -14.54 3.09
N VAL A 160 -8.23 -13.89 1.93
CA VAL A 160 -7.84 -12.47 1.82
C VAL A 160 -8.74 -11.58 2.67
N ALA A 161 -10.07 -11.75 2.58
CA ALA A 161 -11.04 -10.98 3.36
C ALA A 161 -10.86 -11.17 4.86
N GLN A 162 -10.67 -12.41 5.32
CA GLN A 162 -10.45 -12.72 6.74
C GLN A 162 -9.21 -12.02 7.31
N ILE A 163 -8.09 -12.07 6.58
CA ILE A 163 -6.84 -11.40 7.02
C ILE A 163 -7.02 -9.88 6.99
N ALA A 164 -7.67 -9.33 5.96
CA ALA A 164 -7.94 -7.91 5.86
C ALA A 164 -8.84 -7.40 7.01
N GLU A 165 -9.88 -8.16 7.37
CA GLU A 165 -10.78 -7.84 8.48
C GLU A 165 -10.08 -7.93 9.84
N GLN A 166 -9.32 -9.01 10.08
CA GLN A 166 -8.54 -9.19 11.31
C GLN A 166 -7.57 -8.02 11.55
N ASN A 167 -7.02 -7.47 10.49
CA ASN A 167 -6.11 -6.32 10.54
C ASN A 167 -6.82 -4.97 10.38
N LYS A 168 -8.15 -4.91 10.45
CA LYS A 168 -8.97 -3.70 10.34
C LYS A 168 -8.75 -2.90 9.04
N ILE A 169 -8.28 -3.54 7.97
CA ILE A 169 -8.05 -2.89 6.68
C ILE A 169 -9.39 -2.46 6.05
N LEU A 170 -10.46 -3.21 6.33
CA LEU A 170 -11.78 -2.98 5.75
C LEU A 170 -12.67 -2.02 6.56
N LYS A 171 -12.16 -1.37 7.60
CA LYS A 171 -12.95 -0.55 8.52
C LYS A 171 -13.79 0.54 7.85
N ASN A 172 -13.30 1.11 6.74
CA ASN A 172 -13.93 2.22 6.02
C ASN A 172 -14.65 1.78 4.73
N VAL A 173 -14.68 0.49 4.39
CA VAL A 173 -15.22 -0.03 3.12
C VAL A 173 -16.51 -0.85 3.31
N LYS A 174 -17.36 -0.45 4.25
CA LYS A 174 -18.61 -1.15 4.54
C LYS A 174 -19.59 -1.05 3.36
N GLY A 175 -20.17 -2.18 2.99
CA GLY A 175 -21.18 -2.26 1.93
C GLY A 175 -20.63 -2.17 0.50
N ILE A 176 -19.31 -2.22 0.33
CA ILE A 176 -18.65 -2.24 -0.98
C ILE A 176 -18.47 -3.69 -1.44
N ASP A 177 -18.82 -3.98 -2.68
CA ASP A 177 -18.53 -5.26 -3.32
C ASP A 177 -17.07 -5.33 -3.77
N LEU A 178 -16.24 -6.00 -2.99
CA LEU A 178 -14.81 -6.17 -3.31
C LEU A 178 -14.54 -7.18 -4.42
N SER A 179 -15.55 -7.90 -4.92
CA SER A 179 -15.43 -8.78 -6.09
C SER A 179 -15.60 -8.04 -7.42
N ALA A 180 -16.19 -6.85 -7.39
CA ALA A 180 -16.32 -5.96 -8.54
C ALA A 180 -15.00 -5.23 -8.85
N PRO A 181 -14.85 -4.67 -10.08
CA PRO A 181 -13.74 -3.77 -10.39
C PRO A 181 -13.65 -2.62 -9.38
N ALA A 182 -12.46 -2.41 -8.85
CA ALA A 182 -12.22 -1.40 -7.82
C ALA A 182 -11.97 -0.03 -8.45
N SER A 183 -12.57 1.02 -7.87
CA SER A 183 -12.22 2.40 -8.19
C SER A 183 -10.84 2.77 -7.63
N ARG A 184 -10.21 3.79 -8.21
CA ARG A 184 -8.88 4.23 -7.75
C ARG A 184 -8.90 4.72 -6.30
N GLU A 185 -9.95 5.42 -5.87
CA GLU A 185 -10.07 5.88 -4.48
C GLU A 185 -10.26 4.71 -3.50
N LEU A 186 -11.04 3.68 -3.89
CA LEU A 186 -11.16 2.47 -3.09
C LEU A 186 -9.81 1.76 -2.95
N VAL A 187 -9.04 1.66 -4.04
CA VAL A 187 -7.69 1.08 -3.99
C VAL A 187 -6.77 1.90 -3.10
N ALA A 188 -6.85 3.24 -3.15
CA ALA A 188 -6.07 4.09 -2.26
C ALA A 188 -6.41 3.81 -0.78
N GLU A 189 -7.69 3.70 -0.44
CA GLU A 189 -8.12 3.37 0.93
C GLU A 189 -7.60 2.01 1.39
N LEU A 190 -7.79 0.96 0.60
CA LEU A 190 -7.32 -0.39 0.93
C LEU A 190 -5.79 -0.42 1.16
N LEU A 191 -5.03 0.23 0.30
CA LEU A 191 -3.58 0.29 0.41
C LEU A 191 -3.14 1.15 1.61
N PHE A 192 -3.79 2.29 1.86
CA PHE A 192 -3.50 3.15 2.98
C PHE A 192 -3.69 2.44 4.32
N GLN A 193 -4.79 1.71 4.48
CA GLN A 193 -5.01 0.92 5.70
C GLN A 193 -3.97 -0.22 5.81
N ALA A 194 -3.67 -0.90 4.72
CA ALA A 194 -2.75 -2.05 4.72
C ALA A 194 -1.30 -1.65 5.03
N ILE A 195 -0.81 -0.50 4.57
CA ILE A 195 0.58 -0.07 4.86
C ILE A 195 0.81 0.31 6.33
N GLN A 196 -0.24 0.44 7.11
CA GLN A 196 -0.19 0.71 8.54
C GLN A 196 -0.10 -0.57 9.37
N VAL A 197 -0.49 -1.71 8.80
CA VAL A 197 -0.46 -3.01 9.46
C VAL A 197 1.00 -3.42 9.73
N PRO A 198 1.33 -3.96 10.91
CA PRO A 198 2.64 -4.54 11.16
C PRO A 198 2.99 -5.61 10.14
N THR A 199 4.23 -5.59 9.63
CA THR A 199 4.69 -6.69 8.78
C THR A 199 4.79 -7.97 9.58
N VAL A 200 4.54 -9.10 8.91
CA VAL A 200 4.57 -10.42 9.52
C VAL A 200 5.65 -11.30 8.89
N THR A 201 6.14 -12.25 9.67
CA THR A 201 6.95 -13.37 9.19
C THR A 201 6.25 -14.68 9.48
N TYR A 202 6.49 -15.68 8.66
CA TYR A 202 5.91 -17.01 8.81
C TYR A 202 6.95 -18.04 9.20
N THR A 203 6.61 -18.88 10.17
CA THR A 203 7.36 -20.10 10.48
C THR A 203 6.40 -21.28 10.59
N ALA A 204 6.83 -22.47 10.19
CA ALA A 204 5.97 -23.66 10.25
C ALA A 204 5.53 -24.00 11.70
N ALA A 205 6.33 -23.66 12.70
CA ALA A 205 6.05 -23.95 14.11
C ALA A 205 5.01 -23.01 14.73
N PHE A 206 4.98 -21.74 14.30
CA PHE A 206 4.19 -20.70 14.97
C PHE A 206 3.23 -19.94 14.05
N GLY A 207 3.21 -20.27 12.76
CA GLY A 207 2.39 -19.53 11.79
C GLY A 207 2.91 -18.11 11.54
N TYR A 208 1.99 -17.19 11.26
CA TYR A 208 2.30 -15.77 11.07
C TYR A 208 2.52 -15.05 12.40
N GLN A 209 3.61 -14.34 12.49
CA GLN A 209 3.98 -13.58 13.68
C GLN A 209 4.31 -12.13 13.30
N ASP A 210 3.79 -11.18 14.09
CA ASP A 210 4.12 -9.77 13.98
C ASP A 210 5.61 -9.56 14.29
N VAL A 211 6.33 -8.89 13.39
CA VAL A 211 7.76 -8.55 13.57
C VAL A 211 7.98 -7.23 14.30
N SER A 212 6.93 -6.64 14.86
CA SER A 212 7.03 -5.41 15.64
C SER A 212 7.72 -5.60 17.00
N LEU A 213 7.78 -6.83 17.52
CA LEU A 213 8.49 -7.12 18.76
C LEU A 213 9.99 -7.22 18.52
N THR A 214 10.74 -6.35 19.16
CA THR A 214 12.22 -6.32 19.11
C THR A 214 12.78 -6.19 20.51
N ALA A 215 13.99 -6.70 20.74
CA ALA A 215 14.68 -6.48 22.01
C ALA A 215 15.20 -5.04 22.07
N ASP A 216 14.88 -4.33 23.14
CA ASP A 216 15.53 -3.06 23.46
C ASP A 216 16.98 -3.33 23.86
N LYS A 217 17.92 -2.78 23.08
CA LYS A 217 19.37 -2.99 23.29
C LYS A 217 19.90 -2.48 24.63
N LYS A 218 19.13 -1.64 25.34
CA LYS A 218 19.53 -1.10 26.64
C LYS A 218 18.95 -1.87 27.83
N THR A 219 17.78 -2.47 27.66
CA THR A 219 17.03 -3.07 28.78
C THR A 219 16.80 -4.56 28.63
N ASP A 220 17.16 -5.15 27.47
CA ASP A 220 16.86 -6.54 27.05
C ASP A 220 15.36 -6.90 27.13
N LYS A 221 14.50 -5.89 27.27
CA LYS A 221 13.04 -6.09 27.27
C LYS A 221 12.52 -6.07 25.83
N LEU A 222 11.51 -6.89 25.58
CA LEU A 222 10.77 -6.81 24.34
C LEU A 222 9.98 -5.50 24.31
N VAL A 223 10.25 -4.69 23.30
CA VAL A 223 9.54 -3.44 23.01
C VAL A 223 8.84 -3.54 21.68
N LYS A 224 7.65 -2.96 21.61
CA LYS A 224 6.93 -2.87 20.33
C LYS A 224 7.53 -1.74 19.50
N ALA A 225 8.02 -2.08 18.32
CA ALA A 225 8.49 -1.11 17.32
C ALA A 225 7.50 -1.09 16.15
N ASN A 226 7.31 0.06 15.52
CA ASN A 226 6.48 0.14 14.32
C ASN A 226 7.18 -0.57 13.17
N SER A 227 6.64 -1.71 12.75
CA SER A 227 7.16 -2.55 11.66
C SER A 227 6.38 -2.42 10.36
N SER A 228 5.37 -1.54 10.31
CA SER A 228 4.54 -1.35 9.12
C SER A 228 5.34 -0.85 7.91
N LEU A 229 4.86 -1.14 6.69
CA LEU A 229 5.50 -0.67 5.46
C LEU A 229 5.51 0.85 5.38
N GLY A 230 4.45 1.51 5.83
CA GLY A 230 4.37 2.96 5.89
C GLY A 230 5.48 3.58 6.73
N TYR A 231 5.72 3.04 7.93
CA TYR A 231 6.80 3.52 8.79
C TYR A 231 8.19 3.15 8.25
N LYS A 232 8.42 1.87 7.93
CA LYS A 232 9.74 1.39 7.49
C LYS A 232 10.23 2.12 6.24
N ASN A 233 9.36 2.27 5.26
CA ASN A 233 9.73 2.75 3.93
C ASN A 233 9.56 4.27 3.77
N PHE A 234 8.57 4.87 4.45
CA PHE A 234 8.22 6.28 4.25
C PHE A 234 8.29 7.11 5.54
N LYS A 235 8.64 6.50 6.67
CA LYS A 235 8.64 7.16 7.98
C LYS A 235 7.28 7.74 8.36
N LEU A 236 6.21 7.10 7.87
CA LEU A 236 4.86 7.51 8.18
C LEU A 236 4.62 7.34 9.67
N VAL A 237 4.40 8.45 10.35
CA VAL A 237 4.05 8.49 11.77
C VAL A 237 2.70 9.16 11.89
N TYR A 238 1.90 8.64 12.79
CA TYR A 238 0.63 9.23 13.15
C TYR A 238 0.83 10.14 14.35
N GLY A 239 0.07 11.21 14.44
CA GLY A 239 0.07 12.06 15.63
C GLY A 239 -0.37 11.28 16.88
N ASP A 240 -0.34 11.91 18.05
CA ASP A 240 -0.79 11.35 19.33
C ASP A 240 -2.33 11.14 19.30
N GLY A 241 -2.75 10.29 18.40
CA GLY A 241 -4.14 10.06 18.11
C GLY A 241 -4.82 9.14 19.10
N THR A 242 -6.09 8.94 18.87
CA THR A 242 -6.98 8.18 19.73
C THR A 242 -7.00 6.69 19.43
N ASP A 243 -6.38 6.24 18.37
CA ASP A 243 -6.29 4.81 18.04
C ASP A 243 -4.91 4.22 18.32
N ASP A 244 -4.81 2.88 18.24
CA ASP A 244 -3.56 2.14 18.48
C ASP A 244 -2.41 2.53 17.53
N TRP A 245 -2.69 3.32 16.51
CA TRP A 245 -1.78 3.78 15.47
C TRP A 245 -1.45 5.26 15.59
N GLY A 246 -1.97 5.96 16.61
CA GLY A 246 -1.77 7.38 16.81
C GLY A 246 -2.56 8.29 15.85
N ARG A 247 -3.64 7.79 15.24
CA ARG A 247 -4.51 8.60 14.38
C ARG A 247 -5.55 9.33 15.22
N PRO A 248 -5.85 10.60 14.88
CA PRO A 248 -6.89 11.36 15.57
C PRO A 248 -8.29 10.76 15.41
#